data_16e813b23e5ae596f86d26e2c6a6f557
#
_entry.id   16e813b23e5ae596f86d26e2c6a6f557
#
_cell.length_a   1.000
_cell.length_b   1.000
_cell.length_c   1.000
_cell.angle_alpha   90.00
_cell.angle_beta   90.00
_cell.angle_gamma   90.00
#
_symmetry.space_group_name_H-M   'P 1'
#
loop_
_entity.id
_entity.type
_entity.pdbx_description
1 polymer ?
#
loop_
_entity_poly.entity_id
_entity_poly.type
_entity_poly.pdbx_seq_one_letter_code
_entity_poly.pdbx_strand_id
1 'polypeptide(L)' 'MPFIDPEIIKYLEELYPDKAPDLSMEEKLIWFSAGQVSVVRHLRDQYNLQEETKYV' A
#
# COMPACT_ATOMS: atom_id res chain seq x y z
N MET A 1 11.13 -11.31 -9.08
CA MET A 1 10.25 -10.20 -8.70
C MET A 1 10.79 -8.90 -9.30
N PRO A 2 9.96 -8.05 -9.90
CA PRO A 2 10.43 -6.79 -10.46
C PRO A 2 10.93 -5.84 -9.35
N PHE A 3 11.83 -4.97 -9.73
CA PHE A 3 12.35 -3.95 -8.81
C PHE A 3 11.23 -2.98 -8.42
N ILE A 4 11.14 -2.68 -7.14
CA ILE A 4 10.12 -1.77 -6.62
C ILE A 4 10.77 -0.43 -6.27
N ASP A 5 10.28 0.64 -6.90
CA ASP A 5 10.80 1.99 -6.68
C ASP A 5 10.15 2.60 -5.43
N PRO A 6 10.94 3.05 -4.45
CA PRO A 6 10.39 3.63 -3.22
C PRO A 6 9.59 4.91 -3.47
N GLU A 7 9.88 5.66 -4.52
CA GLU A 7 9.12 6.87 -4.83
C GLU A 7 7.70 6.56 -5.30
N ILE A 8 7.55 5.46 -6.03
CA ILE A 8 6.23 5.01 -6.46
C ILE A 8 5.40 4.58 -5.24
N ILE A 9 6.02 3.89 -4.29
CA ILE A 9 5.34 3.48 -3.06
C ILE A 9 4.88 4.71 -2.27
N LYS A 10 5.74 5.71 -2.14
CA LYS A 10 5.41 6.96 -1.47
C LYS A 10 4.22 7.65 -2.12
N TYR A 11 4.23 7.71 -3.45
CA TYR A 11 3.13 8.31 -4.21
C TYR A 11 1.82 7.57 -3.98
N LEU A 12 1.86 6.24 -3.99
CA LEU A 12 0.66 5.42 -3.77
C LEU A 12 0.15 5.54 -2.34
N GLU A 13 1.04 5.66 -1.36
CA GLU A 13 0.65 5.86 0.02
C GLU A 13 -0.01 7.21 0.25
N GLU A 14 0.36 8.22 -0.53
CA GLU A 14 -0.29 9.53 -0.50
C GLU A 14 -1.67 9.48 -1.14
N LEU A 15 -1.82 8.71 -2.24
CA LEU A 15 -3.10 8.55 -2.93
C LEU A 15 -4.08 7.69 -2.14
N TYR A 16 -3.58 6.64 -1.52
CA TYR A 16 -4.40 5.65 -0.82
C TYR A 16 -3.89 5.48 0.62
N PRO A 17 -4.10 6.50 1.47
CA PRO A 17 -3.60 6.43 2.83
C PRO A 17 -4.30 5.36 3.66
N ASP A 18 -3.53 4.70 4.52
CA ASP A 18 -4.04 3.66 5.40
C ASP A 18 -4.77 4.32 6.58
N LYS A 19 -6.01 4.71 6.33
CA LYS A 19 -6.85 5.37 7.31
C LYS A 19 -8.05 4.49 7.65
N ALA A 20 -8.53 4.63 8.88
CA ALA A 20 -9.77 3.99 9.27
C ALA A 20 -10.91 4.52 8.39
N PRO A 21 -11.84 3.66 7.94
CA PRO A 21 -12.96 4.13 7.13
C PRO A 21 -13.86 5.05 7.92
N ASP A 22 -14.42 6.04 7.24
CA ASP A 22 -15.40 6.95 7.80
C ASP A 22 -16.72 6.17 8.01
N LEU A 23 -17.35 6.37 9.16
CA LEU A 23 -18.61 5.71 9.48
C LEU A 23 -19.74 6.10 8.53
N SER A 24 -19.61 7.25 7.86
CA SER A 24 -20.59 7.71 6.88
C SER A 24 -20.38 7.09 5.49
N MET A 25 -19.29 6.37 5.26
CA MET A 25 -19.01 5.74 3.97
C MET A 25 -19.93 4.54 3.72
N GLU A 26 -20.34 4.40 2.47
CA GLU A 26 -21.07 3.20 2.05
C GLU A 26 -20.17 1.97 2.16
N GLU A 27 -20.77 0.83 2.46
CA GLU A 27 -20.05 -0.43 2.61
C GLU A 27 -19.17 -0.75 1.41
N LYS A 28 -19.68 -0.51 0.21
CA LYS A 28 -18.94 -0.76 -1.04
C LYS A 28 -17.66 0.07 -1.10
N LEU A 29 -17.72 1.33 -0.68
CA LEU A 29 -16.57 2.22 -0.68
C LEU A 29 -15.55 1.79 0.36
N ILE A 30 -16.00 1.30 1.50
CA ILE A 30 -15.12 0.77 2.54
C ILE A 30 -14.32 -0.42 2.00
N TRP A 31 -14.98 -1.37 1.37
CA TRP A 31 -14.34 -2.54 0.78
C TRP A 31 -13.39 -2.17 -0.34
N PHE A 32 -13.78 -1.23 -1.18
CA PHE A 32 -12.96 -0.75 -2.28
C PHE A 32 -11.68 -0.09 -1.76
N SER A 33 -11.83 0.80 -0.77
CA SER A 33 -10.68 1.48 -0.15
C SER A 33 -9.76 0.49 0.55
N ALA A 34 -10.32 -0.49 1.24
CA ALA A 34 -9.53 -1.52 1.92
C ALA A 34 -8.71 -2.33 0.91
N GLY A 35 -9.29 -2.64 -0.27
CA GLY A 35 -8.57 -3.33 -1.32
C GLY A 35 -7.40 -2.53 -1.86
N GLN A 36 -7.59 -1.22 -2.07
CA GLN A 36 -6.53 -0.33 -2.53
C GLN A 36 -5.39 -0.26 -1.53
N VAL A 37 -5.70 -0.07 -0.26
CA VAL A 37 -4.71 -0.01 0.81
C VAL A 37 -3.96 -1.35 0.92
N SER A 38 -4.68 -2.46 0.76
CA SER A 38 -4.08 -3.80 0.81
C SER A 38 -3.00 -3.99 -0.26
N VAL A 39 -3.26 -3.52 -1.48
CA VAL A 39 -2.30 -3.60 -2.58
C VAL A 39 -1.06 -2.75 -2.27
N VAL A 40 -1.26 -1.52 -1.80
CA VAL A 40 -0.16 -0.62 -1.46
C VAL A 40 0.67 -1.18 -0.32
N ARG A 41 0.01 -1.76 0.68
CA ARG A 41 0.69 -2.39 1.82
C ARG A 41 1.52 -3.59 1.37
N HIS A 42 0.99 -4.38 0.43
CA HIS A 42 1.73 -5.51 -0.15
C HIS A 42 2.99 -5.03 -0.86
N LEU A 43 2.90 -3.96 -1.64
CA LEU A 43 4.05 -3.38 -2.33
C LEU A 43 5.09 -2.87 -1.33
N ARG A 44 4.65 -2.24 -0.25
CA ARG A 44 5.55 -1.77 0.81
C ARG A 44 6.30 -2.95 1.45
N ASP A 45 5.58 -4.03 1.73
CA ASP A 45 6.18 -5.22 2.33
C ASP A 45 7.21 -5.84 1.38
N GLN A 46 6.90 -5.92 0.09
CA GLN A 46 7.82 -6.44 -0.91
C GLN A 46 9.05 -5.54 -1.07
N TYR A 47 8.86 -4.22 -1.00
CA TYR A 47 9.96 -3.28 -1.03
C TYR A 47 10.88 -3.48 0.17
N ASN A 48 10.32 -3.66 1.36
CA ASN A 48 11.12 -3.89 2.57
C ASN A 48 11.94 -5.16 2.46
N LEU A 49 11.35 -6.22 1.91
CA LEU A 49 12.08 -7.48 1.66
C LEU A 49 13.21 -7.29 0.64
N GLN A 50 12.96 -6.50 -0.40
CA GLN A 50 13.96 -6.17 -1.42
C GLN A 50 15.17 -5.49 -0.80
N GLU A 51 14.93 -4.52 0.09
CA GLU A 51 16.01 -3.81 0.77
C GLU A 51 16.73 -4.69 1.77
N GLU A 52 16.01 -5.58 2.45
CA GLU A 52 16.62 -6.55 3.37
C GLU A 52 17.59 -7.48 2.66
N THR A 53 17.16 -8.06 1.53
CA THR A 53 18.00 -9.02 0.79
C THR A 53 19.22 -8.38 0.17
N LYS A 54 19.21 -7.06 0.00
CA LYS A 54 20.30 -6.31 -0.58
C LYS A 54 21.57 -6.37 0.28
N TYR A 55 21.44 -6.61 1.57
CA TYR A 55 22.54 -6.58 2.53
C TYR A 55 22.97 -7.98 3.01
N VAL A 56 22.45 -9.01 2.38
CA VAL A 56 22.79 -10.41 2.73
C VAL A 56 23.91 -10.95 1.88
#